data_dd47366895cca0d1dc338075de352fc3
#
_entry.id   dd47366895cca0d1dc338075de352fc3
#
_cell.length_a   1.000
_cell.length_b   1.000
_cell.length_c   1.000
_cell.angle_alpha   90.00
_cell.angle_beta   90.00
_cell.angle_gamma   90.00
#
_symmetry.space_group_name_H-M   'P 1'
#
loop_
_entity.id
_entity.type
_entity.pdbx_description
1 polymer ?
#
loop_
_entity_poly.entity_id
_entity_poly.type
_entity_poly.pdbx_seq_one_letter_code
_entity_poly.pdbx_strand_id
1 'polypeptide(L)'
;MADNSTILEKLDGLVARFEEISTLITDPAVIADQKRYVKLTKEYKELDDLMKARKEYMQLLGNIEEARNILANESDADMREMAKEEMDSSQERLPVLEEEIKLMLVPADPQDSKNAILEIRGGTGGVEAAIFAGDLFRMYAKYCETKGWKMEVSSANEGAAGGFKEIICSVTGDNVYGTLKYESGVHRVQRVPATETQGRVHTSAASVAVLPEAEEFDVVINEGEIKWDTFRSGGAGGQNVNKVESGVRLRYIWKNPNTGVAEEILIECTETRDQPKNKERALARLRTFIYDKEHQKYIDDIASKRKTMVSTGDRSAKIRTYNYPQGRITDHRINYTIYNLTAFMDGDIQDCIDHLIVAENAERLKESEL
;
A
#
# COMPACT_ATOMS: atom_id res chain seq x y z
N MET A 1 -29.49 10.15 17.73
CA MET A 1 -28.84 10.84 18.88
C MET A 1 -27.75 10.01 19.54
N ALA A 2 -27.78 8.68 19.50
CA ALA A 2 -26.69 7.84 20.05
C ALA A 2 -25.41 7.86 19.19
N ASP A 3 -25.54 8.04 17.88
CA ASP A 3 -24.39 8.05 16.94
C ASP A 3 -23.49 9.29 17.04
N ASN A 4 -24.08 10.45 17.32
CA ASN A 4 -23.34 11.72 17.33
C ASN A 4 -22.35 11.84 18.50
N SER A 5 -22.67 11.23 19.66
CA SER A 5 -21.75 11.20 20.81
C SER A 5 -20.53 10.33 20.53
N THR A 6 -20.71 9.24 19.81
CA THR A 6 -19.63 8.28 19.50
C THR A 6 -18.62 8.85 18.51
N ILE A 7 -19.06 9.63 17.51
CA ILE A 7 -18.14 10.27 16.54
C ILE A 7 -17.31 11.35 17.24
N LEU A 8 -17.95 12.22 18.04
CA LEU A 8 -17.23 13.26 18.80
C LEU A 8 -16.24 12.67 19.79
N GLU A 9 -16.61 11.63 20.53
CA GLU A 9 -15.71 10.96 21.47
C GLU A 9 -14.47 10.40 20.78
N LYS A 10 -14.64 9.79 19.60
CA LYS A 10 -13.50 9.30 18.78
C LYS A 10 -12.61 10.44 18.32
N LEU A 11 -13.19 11.54 17.84
CA LEU A 11 -12.45 12.72 17.39
C LEU A 11 -11.74 13.44 18.55
N ASP A 12 -12.37 13.52 19.71
CA ASP A 12 -11.78 14.10 20.92
C ASP A 12 -10.57 13.29 21.41
N GLY A 13 -10.62 11.97 21.29
CA GLY A 13 -9.48 11.10 21.58
C GLY A 13 -8.25 11.37 20.71
N LEU A 14 -8.42 11.94 19.51
CA LEU A 14 -7.33 12.24 18.60
C LEU A 14 -6.73 13.64 18.81
N VAL A 15 -7.41 14.53 19.52
CA VAL A 15 -6.92 15.90 19.76
C VAL A 15 -5.58 15.91 20.49
N ALA A 16 -5.43 15.12 21.55
CA ALA A 16 -4.20 15.01 22.30
C ALA A 16 -3.02 14.53 21.43
N ARG A 17 -3.29 13.58 20.55
CA ARG A 17 -2.27 13.08 19.60
C ARG A 17 -1.88 14.12 18.56
N PHE A 18 -2.84 14.90 18.06
CA PHE A 18 -2.60 16.00 17.14
C PHE A 18 -1.69 17.07 17.78
N GLU A 19 -1.98 17.45 19.02
CA GLU A 19 -1.16 18.44 19.77
C GLU A 19 0.27 17.92 20.02
N GLU A 20 0.41 16.65 20.39
CA GLU A 20 1.71 16.00 20.56
C GLU A 20 2.54 16.06 19.27
N ILE A 21 1.96 15.62 18.14
CA ILE A 21 2.66 15.61 16.85
C ILE A 21 2.97 17.04 16.38
N SER A 22 2.04 17.96 16.55
CA SER A 22 2.23 19.39 16.25
C SER A 22 3.47 19.97 16.95
N THR A 23 3.74 19.52 18.18
CA THR A 23 4.92 19.90 18.93
C THR A 23 6.17 19.16 18.43
N LEU A 24 6.07 17.85 18.18
CA LEU A 24 7.19 17.01 17.76
C LEU A 24 7.76 17.42 16.39
N ILE A 25 6.93 17.81 15.43
CA ILE A 25 7.42 18.24 14.09
C ILE A 25 8.22 19.53 14.11
N THR A 26 8.14 20.32 15.19
CA THR A 26 8.93 21.55 15.40
C THR A 26 10.21 21.30 16.18
N ASP A 27 10.41 20.08 16.72
CA ASP A 27 11.60 19.73 17.49
C ASP A 27 12.83 19.56 16.58
N PRO A 28 13.93 20.30 16.82
CA PRO A 28 15.17 20.16 16.04
C PRO A 28 15.74 18.73 15.99
N ALA A 29 15.56 17.94 17.06
CA ALA A 29 16.01 16.56 17.10
C ALA A 29 15.21 15.65 16.14
N VAL A 30 13.92 15.93 15.97
CA VAL A 30 13.04 15.20 15.03
C VAL A 30 13.33 15.65 13.59
N ILE A 31 13.58 16.93 13.36
CA ILE A 31 13.92 17.48 12.03
C ILE A 31 15.25 16.89 11.53
N ALA A 32 16.20 16.60 12.40
CA ALA A 32 17.47 15.98 12.06
C ALA A 32 17.32 14.51 11.62
N ASP A 33 16.28 13.82 12.08
CA ASP A 33 15.92 12.47 11.65
C ASP A 33 14.89 12.51 10.52
N GLN A 34 15.37 12.53 9.28
CA GLN A 34 14.54 12.68 8.09
C GLN A 34 13.44 11.60 7.96
N LYS A 35 13.74 10.33 8.32
CA LYS A 35 12.75 9.24 8.25
C LYS A 35 11.62 9.48 9.26
N ARG A 36 11.96 9.84 10.48
CA ARG A 36 11.00 10.13 11.54
C ARG A 36 10.18 11.39 11.24
N TYR A 37 10.82 12.43 10.74
CA TYR A 37 10.17 13.68 10.34
C TYR A 37 9.11 13.47 9.25
N VAL A 38 9.44 12.73 8.18
CA VAL A 38 8.50 12.42 7.09
C VAL A 38 7.29 11.64 7.61
N LYS A 39 7.51 10.65 8.49
CA LYS A 39 6.42 9.86 9.08
C LYS A 39 5.48 10.73 9.91
N LEU A 40 6.04 11.56 10.80
CA LEU A 40 5.24 12.45 11.65
C LEU A 40 4.52 13.54 10.86
N THR A 41 5.12 14.03 9.77
CA THR A 41 4.47 15.03 8.90
C THR A 41 3.28 14.43 8.14
N LYS A 42 3.35 13.17 7.72
CA LYS A 42 2.20 12.47 7.12
C LYS A 42 1.07 12.30 8.14
N GLU A 43 1.39 11.79 9.33
CA GLU A 43 0.43 11.62 10.42
C GLU A 43 -0.19 12.97 10.84
N TYR A 44 0.60 14.04 10.87
CA TYR A 44 0.11 15.40 11.11
C TYR A 44 -0.93 15.85 10.10
N LYS A 45 -0.67 15.62 8.80
CA LYS A 45 -1.59 16.01 7.73
C LYS A 45 -2.92 15.27 7.82
N GLU A 46 -2.89 13.96 8.08
CA GLU A 46 -4.09 13.14 8.27
C GLU A 46 -4.94 13.62 9.46
N LEU A 47 -4.28 13.91 10.59
CA LEU A 47 -4.95 14.44 11.78
C LEU A 47 -5.44 15.88 11.60
N ASP A 48 -4.73 16.72 10.84
CA ASP A 48 -5.15 18.10 10.56
C ASP A 48 -6.46 18.14 9.78
N ASP A 49 -6.63 17.26 8.80
CA ASP A 49 -7.85 17.14 8.04
C ASP A 49 -9.02 16.64 8.92
N LEU A 50 -8.76 15.69 9.83
CA LEU A 50 -9.73 15.26 10.85
C LEU A 50 -10.09 16.39 11.83
N MET A 51 -9.13 17.22 12.24
CA MET A 51 -9.40 18.35 13.13
C MET A 51 -10.23 19.45 12.44
N LYS A 52 -10.02 19.68 11.15
CA LYS A 52 -10.87 20.58 10.34
C LYS A 52 -12.30 20.05 10.25
N ALA A 53 -12.46 18.76 9.94
CA ALA A 53 -13.77 18.12 9.89
C ALA A 53 -14.48 18.15 11.26
N ARG A 54 -13.74 17.92 12.36
CA ARG A 54 -14.26 18.07 13.74
C ARG A 54 -14.78 19.48 14.00
N LYS A 55 -14.01 20.49 13.59
CA LYS A 55 -14.43 21.89 13.77
C LYS A 55 -15.71 22.21 13.00
N GLU A 56 -15.79 21.77 11.74
CA GLU A 56 -17.00 21.94 10.92
C GLU A 56 -18.20 21.21 11.56
N TYR A 57 -17.99 19.98 12.03
CA TYR A 57 -19.01 19.17 12.68
C TYR A 57 -19.57 19.83 13.94
N MET A 58 -18.71 20.33 14.81
CA MET A 58 -19.13 21.07 16.00
C MET A 58 -19.87 22.36 15.66
N GLN A 59 -19.46 23.05 14.59
CA GLN A 59 -20.12 24.27 14.13
C GLN A 59 -21.54 23.97 13.63
N LEU A 60 -21.71 22.92 12.82
CA LEU A 60 -23.04 22.49 12.32
C LEU A 60 -23.98 22.11 13.46
N LEU A 61 -23.49 21.38 14.47
CA LEU A 61 -24.29 21.03 15.65
C LEU A 61 -24.69 22.29 16.44
N GLY A 62 -23.75 23.24 16.60
CA GLY A 62 -24.03 24.52 17.25
C GLY A 62 -25.08 25.35 16.50
N ASN A 63 -24.94 25.47 15.17
CA ASN A 63 -25.92 26.17 14.32
C ASN A 63 -27.30 25.56 14.42
N ILE A 64 -27.40 24.23 14.42
CA ILE A 64 -28.71 23.54 14.58
C ILE A 64 -29.34 23.82 15.94
N GLU A 65 -28.55 23.83 17.01
CA GLU A 65 -29.01 24.11 18.37
C GLU A 65 -29.47 25.58 18.53
N GLU A 66 -28.67 26.50 18.00
CA GLU A 66 -28.95 27.94 18.02
C GLU A 66 -30.21 28.24 17.19
N ALA A 67 -30.31 27.69 15.99
CA ALA A 67 -31.52 27.85 15.16
C ALA A 67 -32.78 27.29 15.84
N ARG A 68 -32.71 26.17 16.53
CA ARG A 68 -33.81 25.63 17.33
C ARG A 68 -34.22 26.56 18.46
N ASN A 69 -33.24 27.16 19.14
CA ASN A 69 -33.50 28.10 20.21
C ASN A 69 -34.20 29.37 19.70
N ILE A 70 -33.77 29.91 18.54
CA ILE A 70 -34.40 31.05 17.88
C ILE A 70 -35.83 30.70 17.47
N LEU A 71 -36.05 29.57 16.82
CA LEU A 71 -37.38 29.10 16.42
C LEU A 71 -38.33 28.89 17.59
N ALA A 72 -37.80 28.54 18.77
CA ALA A 72 -38.62 28.32 19.97
C ALA A 72 -38.97 29.61 20.71
N ASN A 73 -38.08 30.60 20.73
CA ASN A 73 -38.18 31.76 21.63
C ASN A 73 -38.38 33.10 20.92
N GLU A 74 -38.06 33.18 19.59
CA GLU A 74 -38.17 34.42 18.84
C GLU A 74 -39.54 34.55 18.16
N SER A 75 -40.13 35.76 18.20
CA SER A 75 -41.43 36.07 17.56
C SER A 75 -41.28 36.81 16.24
N ASP A 76 -40.09 37.32 15.91
CA ASP A 76 -39.84 38.00 14.64
C ASP A 76 -39.85 36.99 13.49
N ALA A 77 -40.67 37.28 12.46
CA ALA A 77 -40.87 36.39 11.33
C ALA A 77 -39.58 36.23 10.46
N ASP A 78 -38.87 37.34 10.26
CA ASP A 78 -37.64 37.35 9.44
C ASP A 78 -36.52 36.57 10.13
N MET A 79 -36.36 36.74 11.45
CA MET A 79 -35.39 35.98 12.24
C MET A 79 -35.69 34.49 12.25
N ARG A 80 -36.96 34.12 12.31
CA ARG A 80 -37.40 32.71 12.27
C ARG A 80 -37.19 32.08 10.90
N GLU A 81 -37.40 32.84 9.82
CA GLU A 81 -37.13 32.35 8.44
C GLU A 81 -35.65 32.10 8.23
N MET A 82 -34.76 33.03 8.61
CA MET A 82 -33.31 32.85 8.57
C MET A 82 -32.84 31.64 9.41
N ALA A 83 -33.34 31.48 10.62
CA ALA A 83 -33.01 30.36 11.48
C ALA A 83 -33.46 29.02 10.88
N LYS A 84 -34.58 29.00 10.18
CA LYS A 84 -35.06 27.81 9.49
C LYS A 84 -34.17 27.43 8.31
N GLU A 85 -33.75 28.40 7.47
CA GLU A 85 -32.84 28.18 6.35
C GLU A 85 -31.49 27.67 6.83
N GLU A 86 -30.94 28.26 7.89
CA GLU A 86 -29.68 27.82 8.51
C GLU A 86 -29.78 26.41 9.07
N MET A 87 -30.89 26.09 9.73
CA MET A 87 -31.13 24.74 10.26
C MET A 87 -31.26 23.71 9.14
N ASP A 88 -32.02 24.01 8.08
CA ASP A 88 -32.23 23.09 6.95
C ASP A 88 -30.88 22.83 6.24
N SER A 89 -30.10 23.87 5.96
CA SER A 89 -28.76 23.76 5.35
C SER A 89 -27.79 22.93 6.21
N SER A 90 -27.75 23.18 7.53
CA SER A 90 -26.92 22.44 8.46
C SER A 90 -27.35 20.98 8.60
N GLN A 91 -28.64 20.70 8.55
CA GLN A 91 -29.18 19.33 8.59
C GLN A 91 -28.91 18.55 7.31
N GLU A 92 -28.85 19.19 6.15
CA GLU A 92 -28.45 18.54 4.90
C GLU A 92 -26.94 18.21 4.85
N ARG A 93 -26.10 19.11 5.35
CA ARG A 93 -24.64 18.94 5.36
C ARG A 93 -24.16 17.92 6.40
N LEU A 94 -24.84 17.84 7.56
CA LEU A 94 -24.42 17.03 8.70
C LEU A 94 -24.21 15.54 8.35
N PRO A 95 -25.17 14.81 7.74
CA PRO A 95 -25.00 13.41 7.41
C PRO A 95 -23.88 13.17 6.38
N VAL A 96 -23.68 14.11 5.47
CA VAL A 96 -22.57 14.02 4.48
C VAL A 96 -21.24 14.14 5.18
N LEU A 97 -21.11 15.08 6.12
CA LEU A 97 -19.87 15.25 6.90
C LEU A 97 -19.62 14.07 7.84
N GLU A 98 -20.66 13.47 8.41
CA GLU A 98 -20.54 12.25 9.22
C GLU A 98 -19.97 11.07 8.41
N GLU A 99 -20.42 10.90 7.18
CA GLU A 99 -19.87 9.89 6.25
C GLU A 99 -18.41 10.21 5.91
N GLU A 100 -18.07 11.47 5.61
CA GLU A 100 -16.70 11.91 5.36
C GLU A 100 -15.80 11.63 6.56
N ILE A 101 -16.22 11.95 7.78
CA ILE A 101 -15.47 11.69 9.02
C ILE A 101 -15.29 10.20 9.25
N LYS A 102 -16.34 9.40 9.07
CA LYS A 102 -16.25 7.94 9.19
C LYS A 102 -15.18 7.37 8.24
N LEU A 103 -15.14 7.87 6.99
CA LEU A 103 -14.13 7.49 6.01
C LEU A 103 -12.70 7.89 6.43
N MET A 104 -12.55 9.09 6.98
CA MET A 104 -11.24 9.57 7.48
C MET A 104 -10.76 8.79 8.72
N LEU A 105 -11.68 8.25 9.53
CA LEU A 105 -11.36 7.44 10.71
C LEU A 105 -10.96 6.00 10.38
N VAL A 106 -11.20 5.53 9.15
CA VAL A 106 -10.72 4.22 8.71
C VAL A 106 -9.18 4.27 8.61
N PRO A 107 -8.45 3.41 9.32
CA PRO A 107 -7.00 3.43 9.26
C PRO A 107 -6.52 3.21 7.82
N ALA A 108 -5.73 4.16 7.30
CA ALA A 108 -5.07 3.99 6.02
C ALA A 108 -4.08 2.81 6.08
N ASP A 109 -3.99 2.01 5.02
CA ASP A 109 -2.98 0.97 4.94
C ASP A 109 -1.59 1.64 4.87
N PRO A 110 -0.67 1.34 5.81
CA PRO A 110 0.68 1.90 5.78
C PRO A 110 1.42 1.66 4.45
N GLN A 111 1.01 0.64 3.70
CA GLN A 111 1.60 0.31 2.40
C GLN A 111 1.12 1.25 1.28
N ASP A 112 -0.04 1.89 1.42
CA ASP A 112 -0.65 2.73 0.37
C ASP A 112 0.27 3.87 -0.08
N SER A 113 1.06 4.42 0.82
CA SER A 113 2.02 5.49 0.52
C SER A 113 3.31 5.04 -0.17
N LYS A 114 3.51 3.74 -0.38
CA LYS A 114 4.71 3.19 -1.02
C LYS A 114 4.67 3.34 -2.52
N ASN A 115 5.85 3.29 -3.13
CA ASN A 115 6.00 3.04 -4.55
C ASN A 115 5.49 1.64 -4.89
N ALA A 116 5.22 1.38 -6.17
CA ALA A 116 4.71 0.10 -6.60
C ALA A 116 5.57 -0.54 -7.69
N ILE A 117 5.57 -1.87 -7.68
CA ILE A 117 6.05 -2.69 -8.79
C ILE A 117 4.81 -3.19 -9.54
N LEU A 118 4.71 -2.79 -10.81
CA LEU A 118 3.63 -3.18 -11.72
C LEU A 118 4.13 -4.30 -12.63
N GLU A 119 3.53 -5.47 -12.53
CA GLU A 119 3.80 -6.61 -13.40
C GLU A 119 2.60 -6.89 -14.30
N ILE A 120 2.81 -6.97 -15.59
CA ILE A 120 1.78 -7.29 -16.58
C ILE A 120 2.23 -8.52 -17.35
N ARG A 121 1.38 -9.54 -17.40
CA ARG A 121 1.67 -10.80 -18.11
C ARG A 121 0.55 -11.15 -19.06
N GLY A 122 0.91 -11.54 -20.29
CA GLY A 122 -0.02 -12.18 -21.21
C GLY A 122 -0.50 -13.52 -20.63
N GLY A 123 -1.81 -13.69 -20.50
CA GLY A 123 -2.43 -14.92 -20.02
C GLY A 123 -2.97 -15.78 -21.17
N THR A 124 -4.19 -16.30 -21.01
CA THR A 124 -4.85 -17.12 -22.02
C THR A 124 -5.18 -16.31 -23.28
N GLY A 125 -4.69 -16.72 -24.44
CA GLY A 125 -4.95 -16.05 -25.73
C GLY A 125 -3.73 -15.99 -26.63
N GLY A 126 -2.58 -16.53 -26.20
CA GLY A 126 -1.36 -16.62 -27.02
C GLY A 126 -0.84 -15.24 -27.44
N VAL A 127 -0.66 -15.03 -28.73
CA VAL A 127 -0.14 -13.78 -29.32
C VAL A 127 -1.01 -12.59 -28.96
N GLU A 128 -2.32 -12.73 -29.01
CA GLU A 128 -3.27 -11.66 -28.70
C GLU A 128 -3.21 -11.22 -27.23
N ALA A 129 -2.98 -12.16 -26.32
CA ALA A 129 -2.78 -11.85 -24.91
C ALA A 129 -1.51 -11.01 -24.67
N ALA A 130 -0.44 -11.27 -25.41
CA ALA A 130 0.79 -10.48 -25.34
C ALA A 130 0.59 -9.07 -25.90
N ILE A 131 -0.16 -8.92 -26.99
CA ILE A 131 -0.52 -7.59 -27.56
C ILE A 131 -1.38 -6.82 -26.57
N PHE A 132 -2.37 -7.47 -25.95
CA PHE A 132 -3.22 -6.84 -24.94
C PHE A 132 -2.43 -6.43 -23.68
N ALA A 133 -1.45 -7.21 -23.25
CA ALA A 133 -0.54 -6.81 -22.18
C ALA A 133 0.24 -5.53 -22.54
N GLY A 134 0.64 -5.37 -23.81
CA GLY A 134 1.24 -4.13 -24.31
C GLY A 134 0.27 -2.95 -24.29
N ASP A 135 -1.00 -3.17 -24.62
CA ASP A 135 -2.03 -2.12 -24.55
C ASP A 135 -2.28 -1.66 -23.11
N LEU A 136 -2.32 -2.61 -22.15
CA LEU A 136 -2.44 -2.29 -20.72
C LEU A 136 -1.21 -1.52 -20.22
N PHE A 137 -0.02 -1.93 -20.61
CA PHE A 137 1.20 -1.19 -20.27
C PHE A 137 1.13 0.27 -20.78
N ARG A 138 0.72 0.48 -22.01
CA ARG A 138 0.55 1.82 -22.57
C ARG A 138 -0.49 2.63 -21.80
N MET A 139 -1.62 2.02 -21.45
CA MET A 139 -2.67 2.65 -20.64
C MET A 139 -2.12 3.12 -19.28
N TYR A 140 -1.41 2.26 -18.55
CA TYR A 140 -0.82 2.63 -17.27
C TYR A 140 0.30 3.65 -17.40
N ALA A 141 1.12 3.59 -18.46
CA ALA A 141 2.16 4.58 -18.71
C ALA A 141 1.56 5.98 -18.88
N LYS A 142 0.50 6.11 -19.67
CA LYS A 142 -0.23 7.39 -19.85
C LYS A 142 -0.88 7.87 -18.55
N TYR A 143 -1.47 6.96 -17.79
CA TYR A 143 -2.03 7.29 -16.48
C TYR A 143 -0.96 7.81 -15.52
N CYS A 144 0.19 7.15 -15.44
CA CYS A 144 1.31 7.60 -14.62
C CYS A 144 1.80 8.99 -15.03
N GLU A 145 1.89 9.25 -16.36
CA GLU A 145 2.25 10.56 -16.89
C GLU A 145 1.25 11.64 -16.43
N THR A 146 -0.05 11.37 -16.52
CA THR A 146 -1.11 12.29 -16.06
C THR A 146 -1.01 12.59 -14.57
N LYS A 147 -0.59 11.60 -13.76
CA LYS A 147 -0.39 11.75 -12.31
C LYS A 147 0.95 12.39 -11.95
N GLY A 148 1.85 12.60 -12.91
CA GLY A 148 3.21 13.06 -12.65
C GLY A 148 4.09 12.01 -11.97
N TRP A 149 3.72 10.73 -12.07
CA TRP A 149 4.51 9.61 -11.56
C TRP A 149 5.57 9.18 -12.56
N LYS A 150 6.69 8.72 -12.04
CA LYS A 150 7.77 8.19 -12.87
C LYS A 150 7.61 6.69 -13.00
N MET A 151 7.50 6.20 -14.24
CA MET A 151 7.47 4.76 -14.55
C MET A 151 8.76 4.35 -15.25
N GLU A 152 9.44 3.34 -14.72
CA GLU A 152 10.67 2.79 -15.28
C GLU A 152 10.52 1.29 -15.51
N VAL A 153 10.88 0.84 -16.72
CA VAL A 153 10.85 -0.59 -17.06
C VAL A 153 12.06 -1.29 -16.44
N SER A 154 11.79 -2.22 -15.53
CA SER A 154 12.81 -3.03 -14.86
C SER A 154 13.17 -4.29 -15.67
N SER A 155 12.17 -4.93 -16.30
CA SER A 155 12.33 -6.11 -17.13
C SER A 155 11.21 -6.19 -18.17
N ALA A 156 11.55 -6.63 -19.38
CA ALA A 156 10.59 -6.83 -20.45
C ALA A 156 10.92 -8.11 -21.24
N ASN A 157 9.89 -8.94 -21.45
CA ASN A 157 9.93 -10.09 -22.34
C ASN A 157 8.91 -9.88 -23.44
N GLU A 158 9.37 -9.58 -24.63
CA GLU A 158 8.53 -9.21 -25.77
C GLU A 158 7.77 -10.42 -26.34
N GLY A 159 6.58 -10.16 -26.88
CA GLY A 159 5.79 -11.12 -27.63
C GLY A 159 6.29 -11.30 -29.05
N ALA A 160 6.04 -12.47 -29.65
CA ALA A 160 6.50 -12.80 -31.00
C ALA A 160 5.93 -11.88 -32.11
N ALA A 161 4.76 -11.26 -31.89
CA ALA A 161 4.11 -10.36 -32.83
C ALA A 161 3.84 -8.97 -32.19
N GLY A 162 4.71 -8.54 -31.29
CA GLY A 162 4.56 -7.31 -30.51
C GLY A 162 3.88 -7.52 -29.17
N GLY A 163 3.82 -6.45 -28.37
CA GLY A 163 3.38 -6.52 -26.98
C GLY A 163 4.37 -7.26 -26.08
N PHE A 164 3.90 -7.74 -24.92
CA PHE A 164 4.76 -8.34 -23.92
C PHE A 164 4.18 -9.66 -23.43
N LYS A 165 5.02 -10.71 -23.37
CA LYS A 165 4.72 -11.91 -22.59
C LYS A 165 4.71 -11.57 -21.11
N GLU A 166 5.66 -10.73 -20.71
CA GLU A 166 5.79 -10.19 -19.37
C GLU A 166 6.49 -8.85 -19.43
N ILE A 167 6.02 -7.89 -18.67
CA ILE A 167 6.72 -6.62 -18.44
C ILE A 167 6.59 -6.25 -16.97
N ILE A 168 7.71 -5.82 -16.37
CA ILE A 168 7.81 -5.41 -14.98
C ILE A 168 8.32 -3.98 -14.94
N CYS A 169 7.58 -3.11 -14.26
CA CYS A 169 7.92 -1.70 -14.12
C CYS A 169 7.94 -1.30 -12.65
N SER A 170 8.85 -0.41 -12.28
CA SER A 170 8.75 0.32 -11.03
C SER A 170 8.06 1.66 -11.26
N VAL A 171 7.12 2.00 -10.38
CA VAL A 171 6.36 3.25 -10.42
C VAL A 171 6.61 4.01 -9.13
N THR A 172 7.17 5.21 -9.26
CA THR A 172 7.53 6.07 -8.13
C THR A 172 6.72 7.36 -8.15
N GLY A 173 6.23 7.77 -6.98
CA GLY A 173 5.40 8.95 -6.83
C GLY A 173 4.65 8.95 -5.50
N ASP A 174 3.69 9.85 -5.36
CA ASP A 174 2.87 9.93 -4.14
C ASP A 174 1.67 8.96 -4.23
N ASN A 175 1.46 8.16 -3.18
CA ASN A 175 0.34 7.22 -3.03
C ASN A 175 0.15 6.25 -4.22
N VAL A 176 1.26 5.80 -4.80
CA VAL A 176 1.23 4.97 -6.02
C VAL A 176 0.59 3.62 -5.75
N TYR A 177 1.08 2.90 -4.71
CA TYR A 177 0.54 1.59 -4.39
C TYR A 177 -0.92 1.66 -3.97
N GLY A 178 -1.29 2.64 -3.12
CA GLY A 178 -2.67 2.85 -2.67
C GLY A 178 -3.66 3.08 -3.79
N THR A 179 -3.20 3.66 -4.90
CA THR A 179 -4.03 3.90 -6.09
C THR A 179 -4.04 2.70 -7.03
N LEU A 180 -2.87 2.14 -7.37
CA LEU A 180 -2.76 1.08 -8.38
C LEU A 180 -3.11 -0.32 -7.86
N LYS A 181 -3.14 -0.57 -6.55
CA LYS A 181 -3.48 -1.88 -5.97
C LYS A 181 -4.81 -2.44 -6.49
N TYR A 182 -5.76 -1.57 -6.82
CA TYR A 182 -7.07 -1.93 -7.36
C TYR A 182 -7.01 -2.49 -8.80
N GLU A 183 -5.90 -2.30 -9.48
CA GLU A 183 -5.69 -2.85 -10.83
C GLU A 183 -5.19 -4.30 -10.83
N SER A 184 -4.86 -4.85 -9.64
CA SER A 184 -4.39 -6.22 -9.51
C SER A 184 -5.48 -7.23 -9.82
N GLY A 185 -5.22 -8.13 -10.77
CA GLY A 185 -6.13 -9.21 -11.15
C GLY A 185 -6.04 -9.58 -12.62
N VAL A 186 -7.06 -10.30 -13.10
CA VAL A 186 -7.15 -10.74 -14.49
C VAL A 186 -8.03 -9.77 -15.29
N HIS A 187 -7.45 -9.18 -16.33
CA HIS A 187 -8.12 -8.32 -17.29
C HIS A 187 -8.47 -9.09 -18.54
N ARG A 188 -9.72 -9.05 -18.96
CA ARG A 188 -10.24 -9.77 -20.13
C ARG A 188 -10.55 -8.81 -21.26
N VAL A 189 -10.04 -9.10 -22.46
CA VAL A 189 -10.34 -8.33 -23.68
C VAL A 189 -11.21 -9.16 -24.62
N GLN A 190 -12.19 -8.51 -25.24
CA GLN A 190 -13.04 -9.04 -26.32
C GLN A 190 -12.89 -8.11 -27.51
N ARG A 191 -12.17 -8.55 -28.54
CA ARG A 191 -11.95 -7.82 -29.81
C ARG A 191 -11.62 -8.79 -30.94
N VAL A 192 -11.67 -8.29 -32.17
CA VAL A 192 -11.12 -8.98 -33.32
C VAL A 192 -9.60 -8.79 -33.31
N PRO A 193 -8.78 -9.85 -33.12
CA PRO A 193 -7.33 -9.73 -33.13
C PRO A 193 -6.80 -9.22 -34.47
N ALA A 194 -5.66 -8.53 -34.46
CA ALA A 194 -4.98 -8.14 -35.71
C ALA A 194 -4.54 -9.36 -36.57
N THR A 195 -4.42 -10.54 -35.96
CA THR A 195 -4.07 -11.81 -36.59
C THR A 195 -5.27 -12.58 -37.13
N GLU A 196 -6.50 -12.11 -36.87
CA GLU A 196 -7.74 -12.78 -37.30
C GLU A 196 -8.19 -12.29 -38.68
N THR A 197 -8.26 -13.17 -39.64
CA THR A 197 -8.62 -12.83 -41.03
C THR A 197 -10.12 -12.92 -41.33
N GLN A 198 -10.91 -13.60 -40.48
CA GLN A 198 -12.34 -13.84 -40.68
C GLN A 198 -13.24 -12.91 -39.87
N GLY A 199 -12.65 -11.90 -39.19
CA GLY A 199 -13.40 -10.92 -38.42
C GLY A 199 -14.09 -11.45 -37.14
N ARG A 200 -13.67 -12.62 -36.65
CA ARG A 200 -14.24 -13.21 -35.43
C ARG A 200 -13.72 -12.52 -34.17
N VAL A 201 -14.63 -12.25 -33.24
CA VAL A 201 -14.26 -11.72 -31.91
C VAL A 201 -13.63 -12.83 -31.08
N HIS A 202 -12.40 -12.59 -30.62
CA HIS A 202 -11.71 -13.50 -29.68
C HIS A 202 -11.75 -12.92 -28.26
N THR A 203 -11.63 -13.81 -27.30
CA THR A 203 -11.51 -13.45 -25.89
C THR A 203 -10.13 -13.84 -25.40
N SER A 204 -9.34 -12.86 -25.01
CA SER A 204 -8.01 -13.05 -24.44
C SER A 204 -7.93 -12.41 -23.04
N ALA A 205 -6.92 -12.78 -22.28
CA ALA A 205 -6.72 -12.29 -20.93
C ALA A 205 -5.25 -11.93 -20.69
N ALA A 206 -5.04 -10.91 -19.87
CA ALA A 206 -3.75 -10.57 -19.29
C ALA A 206 -3.90 -10.40 -17.79
N SER A 207 -2.88 -10.75 -17.02
CA SER A 207 -2.86 -10.55 -15.58
C SER A 207 -2.01 -9.35 -15.22
N VAL A 208 -2.50 -8.58 -14.26
CA VAL A 208 -1.80 -7.44 -13.66
C VAL A 208 -1.58 -7.74 -12.20
N ALA A 209 -0.35 -7.57 -11.72
CA ALA A 209 -0.04 -7.63 -10.31
C ALA A 209 0.63 -6.31 -9.90
N VAL A 210 0.10 -5.69 -8.87
CA VAL A 210 0.66 -4.48 -8.25
C VAL A 210 1.15 -4.85 -6.86
N LEU A 211 2.45 -4.70 -6.65
CA LEU A 211 3.11 -5.05 -5.40
C LEU A 211 3.73 -3.79 -4.80
N PRO A 212 3.70 -3.60 -3.46
CA PRO A 212 4.40 -2.50 -2.84
C PRO A 212 5.92 -2.69 -2.98
N GLU A 213 6.63 -1.60 -3.23
CA GLU A 213 8.09 -1.63 -3.23
C GLU A 213 8.64 -2.00 -1.85
N ALA A 214 9.65 -2.88 -1.83
CA ALA A 214 10.31 -3.28 -0.60
C ALA A 214 11.08 -2.11 0.02
N GLU A 215 10.97 -1.94 1.31
CA GLU A 215 11.92 -1.14 2.07
C GLU A 215 13.18 -1.97 2.34
N GLU A 216 14.34 -1.29 2.42
CA GLU A 216 15.55 -1.94 2.90
C GLU A 216 15.35 -2.39 4.34
N PHE A 217 15.67 -3.64 4.62
CA PHE A 217 15.58 -4.18 5.97
C PHE A 217 16.75 -3.70 6.80
N ASP A 218 16.50 -2.87 7.80
CA ASP A 218 17.50 -2.55 8.82
C ASP A 218 17.56 -3.72 9.82
N VAL A 219 18.60 -4.56 9.70
CA VAL A 219 18.84 -5.64 10.65
C VAL A 219 19.39 -5.06 11.95
N VAL A 220 18.52 -4.96 12.96
CA VAL A 220 18.93 -4.54 14.30
C VAL A 220 19.31 -5.77 15.11
N ILE A 221 20.61 -5.87 15.46
CA ILE A 221 21.12 -6.91 16.34
C ILE A 221 21.36 -6.32 17.71
N ASN A 222 20.74 -6.92 18.74
CA ASN A 222 21.04 -6.59 20.12
C ASN A 222 22.33 -7.33 20.55
N GLU A 223 23.45 -6.64 20.53
CA GLU A 223 24.76 -7.23 20.89
C GLU A 223 24.81 -7.77 22.31
N GLY A 224 23.95 -7.28 23.23
CA GLY A 224 23.84 -7.77 24.60
C GLY A 224 23.24 -9.18 24.71
N GLU A 225 22.54 -9.66 23.69
CA GLU A 225 21.94 -11.00 23.65
C GLU A 225 22.88 -12.05 23.01
N ILE A 226 24.04 -11.60 22.46
CA ILE A 226 25.00 -12.48 21.83
C ILE A 226 25.84 -13.18 22.90
N LYS A 227 25.82 -14.50 22.89
CA LYS A 227 26.70 -15.33 23.71
C LYS A 227 27.95 -15.68 22.90
N TRP A 228 29.10 -15.38 23.48
CA TRP A 228 30.40 -15.61 22.88
C TRP A 228 31.14 -16.75 23.56
N ASP A 229 31.53 -17.77 22.80
CA ASP A 229 32.44 -18.82 23.23
C ASP A 229 33.74 -18.70 22.44
N THR A 230 34.86 -18.86 23.10
CA THR A 230 36.18 -18.92 22.45
C THR A 230 36.71 -20.35 22.50
N PHE A 231 37.34 -20.75 21.44
CA PHE A 231 37.91 -22.08 21.34
C PHE A 231 39.24 -22.09 20.55
N ARG A 232 39.97 -23.13 20.68
CA ARG A 232 41.25 -23.30 19.94
C ARG A 232 40.94 -23.71 18.52
N SER A 233 41.41 -22.91 17.54
CA SER A 233 41.26 -23.25 16.14
C SER A 233 42.15 -24.45 15.80
N GLY A 234 41.55 -25.57 15.33
CA GLY A 234 42.27 -26.72 14.83
C GLY A 234 42.97 -26.41 13.53
N GLY A 235 44.24 -26.84 13.38
CA GLY A 235 45.00 -26.68 12.15
C GLY A 235 46.40 -27.29 12.25
N ALA A 236 47.07 -27.54 11.15
CA ALA A 236 48.43 -28.12 11.11
C ALA A 236 49.46 -27.15 11.73
N GLY A 237 49.87 -27.46 12.89
CA GLY A 237 51.06 -27.33 13.61
C GLY A 237 51.80 -26.01 13.88
N GLY A 238 51.90 -25.65 15.15
CA GLY A 238 52.82 -24.68 15.71
C GLY A 238 52.52 -24.46 17.18
N GLN A 239 53.48 -24.09 18.01
CA GLN A 239 53.25 -23.91 19.47
C GLN A 239 52.18 -22.88 19.81
N ASN A 240 51.85 -21.95 18.92
CA ASN A 240 50.82 -20.93 19.12
C ASN A 240 49.38 -21.46 18.89
N VAL A 241 49.16 -22.40 17.96
CA VAL A 241 47.84 -22.96 17.65
C VAL A 241 47.27 -23.74 18.84
N ASN A 242 48.12 -24.34 19.64
CA ASN A 242 47.75 -25.13 20.81
C ASN A 242 47.58 -24.31 22.12
N LYS A 243 48.00 -23.03 22.11
CA LYS A 243 48.01 -22.17 23.32
C LYS A 243 47.02 -21.00 23.22
N VAL A 244 46.66 -20.54 22.02
CA VAL A 244 45.85 -19.33 21.83
C VAL A 244 44.46 -19.73 21.34
N GLU A 245 43.44 -19.27 22.06
CA GLU A 245 42.04 -19.45 21.67
C GLU A 245 41.63 -18.33 20.69
N SER A 246 41.98 -18.48 19.41
CA SER A 246 41.67 -17.51 18.36
C SER A 246 40.32 -17.77 17.70
N GLY A 247 39.79 -18.99 17.78
CA GLY A 247 38.45 -19.33 17.26
C GLY A 247 37.37 -18.72 18.09
N VAL A 248 36.36 -18.23 17.44
CA VAL A 248 35.18 -17.60 18.08
C VAL A 248 33.90 -18.30 17.63
N ARG A 249 33.05 -18.61 18.56
CA ARG A 249 31.70 -19.11 18.32
C ARG A 249 30.70 -18.10 18.87
N LEU A 250 29.79 -17.65 18.03
CA LEU A 250 28.70 -16.75 18.34
C LEU A 250 27.41 -17.56 18.41
N ARG A 251 26.65 -17.39 19.48
CA ARG A 251 25.28 -17.90 19.62
C ARG A 251 24.34 -16.71 19.79
N TYR A 252 23.32 -16.65 18.96
CA TYR A 252 22.29 -15.62 19.00
C TYR A 252 20.91 -16.24 18.88
N ILE A 253 19.98 -15.82 19.73
CA ILE A 253 18.61 -16.26 19.66
C ILE A 253 17.83 -15.22 18.85
N TRP A 254 17.63 -15.53 17.58
CA TRP A 254 16.79 -14.69 16.73
C TRP A 254 15.32 -15.04 16.95
N LYS A 255 14.53 -14.03 17.33
CA LYS A 255 13.07 -14.16 17.42
C LYS A 255 12.47 -13.63 16.13
N ASN A 256 11.77 -14.50 15.42
CA ASN A 256 11.04 -14.09 14.24
C ASN A 256 9.98 -13.04 14.62
N PRO A 257 10.03 -11.81 14.09
CA PRO A 257 9.13 -10.72 14.52
C PRO A 257 7.65 -10.99 14.24
N ASN A 258 7.33 -11.90 13.30
CA ASN A 258 5.94 -12.17 12.92
C ASN A 258 5.36 -13.44 13.55
N THR A 259 6.18 -14.48 13.76
CA THR A 259 5.70 -15.75 14.31
C THR A 259 6.04 -15.93 15.80
N GLY A 260 6.91 -15.07 16.34
CA GLY A 260 7.41 -15.19 17.71
C GLY A 260 8.30 -16.43 17.95
N VAL A 261 8.53 -17.26 16.93
CA VAL A 261 9.36 -18.46 17.03
C VAL A 261 10.82 -18.05 17.21
N ALA A 262 11.43 -18.58 18.28
CA ALA A 262 12.85 -18.36 18.56
C ALA A 262 13.69 -19.43 17.87
N GLU A 263 14.74 -19.01 17.15
CA GLU A 263 15.70 -19.87 16.49
C GLU A 263 17.11 -19.54 16.98
N GLU A 264 17.85 -20.54 17.39
CA GLU A 264 19.25 -20.38 17.79
C GLU A 264 20.14 -20.38 16.55
N ILE A 265 20.86 -19.27 16.33
CA ILE A 265 21.84 -19.11 15.25
C ILE A 265 23.22 -19.33 15.87
N LEU A 266 23.96 -20.28 15.30
CA LEU A 266 25.32 -20.60 15.67
C LEU A 266 26.27 -20.25 14.55
N ILE A 267 27.24 -19.35 14.80
CA ILE A 267 28.27 -18.97 13.80
C ILE A 267 29.64 -19.16 14.39
N GLU A 268 30.45 -19.91 13.67
CA GLU A 268 31.89 -20.12 13.99
C GLU A 268 32.79 -19.35 13.04
N CYS A 269 33.82 -18.71 13.56
CA CYS A 269 34.82 -18.02 12.79
C CYS A 269 36.23 -18.34 13.29
N THR A 270 37.05 -18.93 12.40
CA THR A 270 38.44 -19.35 12.66
C THR A 270 39.40 -18.83 11.61
N GLU A 271 38.96 -17.87 10.78
CA GLU A 271 39.71 -17.46 9.57
C GLU A 271 41.01 -16.72 9.86
N THR A 272 41.08 -16.03 10.99
CA THR A 272 42.24 -15.26 11.37
C THR A 272 42.84 -15.76 12.68
N ARG A 273 44.14 -15.45 12.92
CA ARG A 273 44.78 -15.70 14.20
C ARG A 273 44.41 -14.67 15.29
N ASP A 274 43.68 -13.67 14.91
CA ASP A 274 43.26 -12.52 15.74
C ASP A 274 41.81 -12.70 16.20
N GLN A 275 41.62 -12.94 17.49
CA GLN A 275 40.30 -13.15 18.07
C GLN A 275 39.31 -11.96 17.88
N PRO A 276 39.69 -10.66 18.06
CA PRO A 276 38.84 -9.52 17.78
C PRO A 276 38.37 -9.50 16.32
N LYS A 277 39.23 -9.75 15.35
CA LYS A 277 38.86 -9.82 13.93
C LYS A 277 37.88 -10.95 13.63
N ASN A 278 38.05 -12.11 14.29
CA ASN A 278 37.11 -13.21 14.16
C ASN A 278 35.73 -12.88 14.74
N LYS A 279 35.69 -12.12 15.86
CA LYS A 279 34.41 -11.59 16.42
C LYS A 279 33.70 -10.66 15.45
N GLU A 280 34.44 -9.72 14.87
CA GLU A 280 33.87 -8.75 13.90
C GLU A 280 33.32 -9.45 12.65
N ARG A 281 34.06 -10.45 12.12
CA ARG A 281 33.61 -11.28 11.00
C ARG A 281 32.38 -12.13 11.36
N ALA A 282 32.31 -12.70 12.56
CA ALA A 282 31.15 -13.45 13.02
C ALA A 282 29.90 -12.57 13.12
N LEU A 283 30.04 -11.32 13.60
CA LEU A 283 28.96 -10.33 13.60
C LEU A 283 28.50 -9.98 12.19
N ALA A 284 29.42 -9.75 11.27
CA ALA A 284 29.08 -9.46 9.87
C ALA A 284 28.30 -10.62 9.23
N ARG A 285 28.73 -11.87 9.51
CA ARG A 285 28.01 -13.08 9.05
C ARG A 285 26.63 -13.20 9.66
N LEU A 286 26.49 -12.86 10.96
CA LEU A 286 25.17 -12.87 11.62
C LEU A 286 24.23 -11.87 10.96
N ARG A 287 24.69 -10.65 10.66
CA ARG A 287 23.90 -9.63 9.94
C ARG A 287 23.45 -10.13 8.59
N THR A 288 24.35 -10.69 7.80
CA THR A 288 24.04 -11.27 6.49
C THR A 288 23.02 -12.39 6.61
N PHE A 289 23.20 -13.30 7.56
CA PHE A 289 22.30 -14.45 7.76
C PHE A 289 20.87 -14.01 8.12
N ILE A 290 20.72 -13.04 9.03
CA ILE A 290 19.40 -12.51 9.41
C ILE A 290 18.79 -11.77 8.22
N TYR A 291 19.57 -10.94 7.52
CA TYR A 291 19.12 -10.25 6.32
C TYR A 291 18.60 -11.22 5.25
N ASP A 292 19.35 -12.27 4.95
CA ASP A 292 18.94 -13.29 3.96
C ASP A 292 17.65 -14.00 4.36
N LYS A 293 17.47 -14.31 5.66
CA LYS A 293 16.24 -14.92 6.17
C LYS A 293 15.04 -14.01 6.03
N GLU A 294 15.16 -12.74 6.40
CA GLU A 294 14.08 -11.78 6.29
C GLU A 294 13.76 -11.47 4.82
N HIS A 295 14.78 -11.36 3.98
CA HIS A 295 14.64 -11.16 2.55
C HIS A 295 13.95 -12.36 1.86
N GLN A 296 14.35 -13.60 2.20
CA GLN A 296 13.71 -14.80 1.65
C GLN A 296 12.23 -14.86 2.02
N LYS A 297 11.91 -14.55 3.27
CA LYS A 297 10.53 -14.47 3.73
C LYS A 297 9.71 -13.42 2.98
N TYR A 298 10.30 -12.24 2.78
CA TYR A 298 9.68 -11.18 1.98
C TYR A 298 9.39 -11.65 0.55
N ILE A 299 10.34 -12.36 -0.09
CA ILE A 299 10.14 -12.96 -1.42
C ILE A 299 9.00 -13.97 -1.41
N ASP A 300 8.93 -14.84 -0.39
CA ASP A 300 7.87 -15.84 -0.26
C ASP A 300 6.49 -15.20 -0.03
N ASP A 301 6.40 -14.14 0.76
CA ASP A 301 5.17 -13.36 0.97
C ASP A 301 4.72 -12.68 -0.32
N ILE A 302 5.65 -12.09 -1.08
CA ILE A 302 5.36 -11.52 -2.41
C ILE A 302 4.88 -12.60 -3.37
N ALA A 303 5.55 -13.74 -3.42
CA ALA A 303 5.16 -14.86 -4.28
C ALA A 303 3.75 -15.38 -3.94
N SER A 304 3.42 -15.45 -2.65
CA SER A 304 2.10 -15.82 -2.16
C SER A 304 1.03 -14.78 -2.55
N LYS A 305 1.29 -13.50 -2.31
CA LYS A 305 0.40 -12.39 -2.71
C LYS A 305 0.21 -12.38 -4.23
N ARG A 306 1.28 -12.49 -5.00
CA ARG A 306 1.23 -12.59 -6.47
C ARG A 306 0.35 -13.76 -6.92
N LYS A 307 0.53 -14.93 -6.30
CA LYS A 307 -0.28 -16.13 -6.61
C LYS A 307 -1.77 -15.90 -6.33
N THR A 308 -2.11 -15.22 -5.27
CA THR A 308 -3.49 -14.87 -4.92
C THR A 308 -4.09 -13.87 -5.91
N MET A 309 -3.34 -12.84 -6.31
CA MET A 309 -3.79 -11.77 -7.22
C MET A 309 -3.96 -12.27 -8.67
N VAL A 310 -3.04 -13.11 -9.14
CA VAL A 310 -2.98 -13.56 -10.54
C VAL A 310 -3.79 -14.83 -10.76
N SER A 311 -4.15 -15.52 -9.68
CA SER A 311 -4.84 -16.83 -9.68
C SER A 311 -4.30 -17.75 -10.80
N THR A 312 -5.13 -18.24 -11.71
CA THR A 312 -4.71 -19.14 -12.80
C THR A 312 -4.48 -18.43 -14.14
N GLY A 313 -4.65 -17.09 -14.22
CA GLY A 313 -4.68 -16.36 -15.50
C GLY A 313 -5.87 -16.81 -16.40
N ASP A 314 -6.85 -17.47 -15.82
CA ASP A 314 -8.02 -17.96 -16.53
C ASP A 314 -9.01 -16.79 -16.79
N ARG A 315 -9.63 -16.84 -17.96
CA ARG A 315 -10.67 -15.89 -18.40
C ARG A 315 -11.86 -15.79 -17.45
N SER A 316 -12.11 -16.84 -16.67
CA SER A 316 -13.22 -16.91 -15.71
C SER A 316 -12.98 -16.05 -14.45
N ALA A 317 -11.73 -15.91 -14.03
CA ALA A 317 -11.36 -15.15 -12.84
C ALA A 317 -11.13 -13.63 -13.11
N LYS A 318 -11.88 -13.06 -14.06
CA LYS A 318 -11.72 -11.67 -14.47
C LYS A 318 -12.20 -10.68 -13.43
N ILE A 319 -11.42 -9.62 -13.22
CA ILE A 319 -11.87 -8.43 -12.49
C ILE A 319 -12.54 -7.43 -13.44
N ARG A 320 -12.03 -7.29 -14.67
CA ARG A 320 -12.49 -6.28 -15.63
C ARG A 320 -12.56 -6.86 -17.05
N THR A 321 -13.56 -6.41 -17.82
CA THR A 321 -13.73 -6.78 -19.23
C THR A 321 -13.70 -5.53 -20.11
N TYR A 322 -12.84 -5.57 -21.13
CA TYR A 322 -12.68 -4.55 -22.18
C TYR A 322 -13.38 -5.06 -23.45
N ASN A 323 -14.56 -4.55 -23.73
CA ASN A 323 -15.39 -4.98 -24.87
C ASN A 323 -15.27 -3.94 -26.01
N TYR A 324 -14.40 -4.22 -26.95
CA TYR A 324 -14.16 -3.31 -28.10
C TYR A 324 -15.34 -3.16 -29.02
N PRO A 325 -16.06 -4.26 -29.43
CA PRO A 325 -17.25 -4.11 -30.28
C PRO A 325 -18.34 -3.23 -29.69
N GLN A 326 -18.46 -3.17 -28.37
CA GLN A 326 -19.47 -2.37 -27.68
C GLN A 326 -18.88 -1.05 -27.13
N GLY A 327 -17.58 -0.80 -27.31
CA GLY A 327 -16.91 0.43 -26.80
C GLY A 327 -17.00 0.63 -25.32
N ARG A 328 -17.17 -0.47 -24.52
CA ARG A 328 -17.39 -0.39 -23.09
C ARG A 328 -16.38 -1.19 -22.28
N ILE A 329 -16.19 -0.77 -21.04
CA ILE A 329 -15.42 -1.47 -20.02
C ILE A 329 -16.33 -1.74 -18.83
N THR A 330 -16.27 -2.94 -18.28
CA THR A 330 -17.05 -3.31 -17.09
C THR A 330 -16.12 -3.86 -16.03
N ASP A 331 -16.10 -3.22 -14.86
CA ASP A 331 -15.47 -3.75 -13.65
C ASP A 331 -16.50 -4.62 -12.92
N HIS A 332 -16.18 -5.92 -12.83
CA HIS A 332 -17.12 -6.91 -12.30
C HIS A 332 -17.19 -6.95 -10.77
N ARG A 333 -16.22 -6.34 -10.09
CA ARG A 333 -16.19 -6.28 -8.61
C ARG A 333 -17.30 -5.39 -8.07
N ILE A 334 -17.57 -4.29 -8.76
CA ILE A 334 -18.56 -3.28 -8.38
C ILE A 334 -19.68 -3.13 -9.41
N ASN A 335 -19.71 -3.97 -10.46
CA ASN A 335 -20.63 -3.90 -11.60
C ASN A 335 -20.69 -2.52 -12.28
N TYR A 336 -19.56 -1.82 -12.28
CA TYR A 336 -19.44 -0.49 -12.87
C TYR A 336 -19.07 -0.57 -14.34
N THR A 337 -19.80 0.17 -15.19
CA THR A 337 -19.60 0.15 -16.66
C THR A 337 -19.33 1.55 -17.19
N ILE A 338 -18.25 1.68 -17.97
CA ILE A 338 -17.81 2.90 -18.63
C ILE A 338 -17.95 2.71 -20.14
N TYR A 339 -18.58 3.67 -20.84
CA TYR A 339 -18.84 3.58 -22.28
C TYR A 339 -17.83 4.35 -23.15
N ASN A 340 -16.68 4.75 -22.59
CA ASN A 340 -15.60 5.40 -23.30
C ASN A 340 -14.30 4.57 -23.22
N LEU A 341 -14.31 3.44 -23.93
CA LEU A 341 -13.16 2.53 -23.97
C LEU A 341 -11.89 3.21 -24.47
N THR A 342 -11.99 4.10 -25.45
CA THR A 342 -10.82 4.77 -26.04
C THR A 342 -10.13 5.67 -25.02
N ALA A 343 -10.86 6.53 -24.32
CA ALA A 343 -10.29 7.39 -23.29
C ALA A 343 -9.68 6.57 -22.15
N PHE A 344 -10.35 5.51 -21.73
CA PHE A 344 -9.86 4.60 -20.70
C PHE A 344 -8.50 3.97 -21.10
N MET A 345 -8.40 3.45 -22.33
CA MET A 345 -7.16 2.89 -22.86
C MET A 345 -6.06 3.95 -23.09
N ASP A 346 -6.44 5.21 -23.10
CA ASP A 346 -5.53 6.36 -23.14
C ASP A 346 -5.16 6.91 -21.75
N GLY A 347 -5.53 6.17 -20.69
CA GLY A 347 -5.11 6.45 -19.31
C GLY A 347 -6.15 7.12 -18.43
N ASP A 348 -7.37 7.37 -18.91
CA ASP A 348 -8.47 7.95 -18.11
C ASP A 348 -9.15 6.86 -17.26
N ILE A 349 -8.41 6.33 -16.27
CA ILE A 349 -8.86 5.24 -15.40
C ILE A 349 -9.25 5.71 -14.00
N GLN A 350 -9.04 6.99 -13.67
CA GLN A 350 -9.21 7.51 -12.31
C GLN A 350 -10.62 7.31 -11.76
N ASP A 351 -11.64 7.60 -12.55
CA ASP A 351 -13.03 7.46 -12.14
C ASP A 351 -13.38 6.03 -11.70
N CYS A 352 -12.86 5.02 -12.42
CA CYS A 352 -13.03 3.62 -12.04
C CYS A 352 -12.32 3.28 -10.72
N ILE A 353 -11.12 3.82 -10.51
CA ILE A 353 -10.36 3.63 -9.28
C ILE A 353 -11.09 4.28 -8.10
N ASP A 354 -11.64 5.48 -8.27
CA ASP A 354 -12.38 6.19 -7.23
C ASP A 354 -13.62 5.41 -6.78
N HIS A 355 -14.36 4.82 -7.71
CA HIS A 355 -15.49 3.94 -7.38
C HIS A 355 -15.06 2.67 -6.62
N LEU A 356 -13.89 2.11 -6.94
CA LEU A 356 -13.34 0.96 -6.20
C LEU A 356 -12.89 1.35 -4.79
N ILE A 357 -12.29 2.52 -4.62
CA ILE A 357 -11.91 3.07 -3.31
C ILE A 357 -13.16 3.26 -2.44
N VAL A 358 -14.23 3.84 -3.00
CA VAL A 358 -15.50 4.03 -2.28
C VAL A 358 -16.10 2.69 -1.87
N ALA A 359 -16.06 1.69 -2.74
CA ALA A 359 -16.58 0.35 -2.43
C ALA A 359 -15.77 -0.34 -1.31
N GLU A 360 -14.43 -0.28 -1.37
CA GLU A 360 -13.57 -0.84 -0.31
C GLU A 360 -13.80 -0.13 1.03
N ASN A 361 -13.88 1.20 1.02
CA ASN A 361 -14.14 1.97 2.22
C ASN A 361 -15.50 1.63 2.85
N ALA A 362 -16.54 1.41 2.03
CA ALA A 362 -17.86 0.99 2.51
C ALA A 362 -17.83 -0.41 3.14
N GLU A 363 -17.01 -1.34 2.62
CA GLU A 363 -16.82 -2.66 3.23
C GLU A 363 -16.06 -2.55 4.56
N ARG A 364 -14.98 -1.78 4.61
CA ARG A 364 -14.20 -1.55 5.85
C ARG A 364 -15.03 -0.89 6.95
N LEU A 365 -15.91 0.05 6.60
CA LEU A 365 -16.83 0.66 7.56
C LEU A 365 -17.79 -0.38 8.15
N LYS A 366 -18.34 -1.27 7.34
CA LYS A 366 -19.21 -2.36 7.83
C LYS A 366 -18.48 -3.32 8.75
N GLU A 367 -17.20 -3.62 8.45
CA GLU A 367 -16.36 -4.48 9.30
C GLU A 367 -15.96 -3.80 10.63
N SER A 368 -15.84 -2.47 10.65
CA SER A 368 -15.49 -1.71 11.86
C SER A 368 -16.67 -1.46 12.79
N GLU A 369 -17.91 -1.62 12.33
CA GLU A 369 -19.15 -1.52 13.13
C GLU A 369 -19.50 -2.85 13.83
N LEU A 370 -18.75 -3.94 13.53
CA LEU A 370 -18.82 -5.22 14.23
C LEU A 370 -17.78 -5.30 15.36
#